data_3a59ab2a389193e55ac429c9c31a9a61
#
_entry.id   3a59ab2a389193e55ac429c9c31a9a61
#
_cell.length_a   1.000
_cell.length_b   1.000
_cell.length_c   1.000
_cell.angle_alpha   90.00
_cell.angle_beta   90.00
_cell.angle_gamma   90.00
#
_symmetry.space_group_name_H-M   'P 1'
#
loop_
_entity.id
_entity.type
_entity.pdbx_description
1 polymer ?
#
loop_
_entity_poly.entity_id
_entity_poly.type
_entity_poly.pdbx_seq_one_letter_code
_entity_poly.pdbx_strand_id
1 'polypeptide(L)'
;ELVSNGFLIRKDYFTYGRVYSEYYAPLDNKAHLYHRRFFNENGSVVYEEIIDDDRVMYKFKDKILCSKEELVGYMVSQLHLTKDDVVLIDRSTDIGQSILMNCKPARVGTVVHADHFSEKDTNNDYILWNNFYEYEFNMHKHIDFYICSTQAQSDLMVQQFEKYYGVTPCVYTIPVGSLPELKYPSSTRKPYSLITASRLASEKHVDWICKAVIQAHTEVPELSLDIYGEGGEKSKLETIIRDNNASDYIHLMGQHDLSEVYQNYEAYIAGSTSEGFGLTLMEAVGGGLPIIGFDVRYGNPTFIRNGENGYLISLPEEDKERIEALRKGIVDLFKQHLEKCHSVSYEVAKDFLTSNVQEKWREAVC
;
A
#
# COMPACT_ATOMS: atom_id res chain seq x y z
N GLU A 1 -20.81 -29.34 -6.60
CA GLU A 1 -19.87 -30.06 -7.47
C GLU A 1 -20.54 -31.26 -8.08
N LEU A 2 -20.28 -31.51 -9.38
CA LEU A 2 -20.73 -32.68 -10.09
C LEU A 2 -19.50 -33.47 -10.54
N VAL A 3 -19.49 -34.78 -10.22
CA VAL A 3 -18.39 -35.70 -10.54
C VAL A 3 -18.91 -36.82 -11.40
N SER A 4 -18.18 -37.22 -12.44
CA SER A 4 -18.47 -38.37 -13.29
C SER A 4 -17.21 -39.21 -13.47
N ASN A 5 -17.32 -40.53 -13.26
CA ASN A 5 -16.21 -41.47 -13.34
C ASN A 5 -14.97 -41.07 -12.54
N GLY A 6 -15.16 -40.44 -11.35
CA GLY A 6 -14.06 -39.97 -10.49
C GLY A 6 -13.48 -38.63 -10.90
N PHE A 7 -13.92 -38.01 -11.97
CA PHE A 7 -13.45 -36.70 -12.41
C PHE A 7 -14.49 -35.61 -12.15
N LEU A 8 -14.03 -34.46 -11.67
CA LEU A 8 -14.85 -33.25 -11.57
C LEU A 8 -15.21 -32.79 -12.99
N ILE A 9 -16.50 -32.62 -13.26
CA ILE A 9 -16.99 -32.15 -14.56
C ILE A 9 -17.69 -30.79 -14.48
N ARG A 10 -18.25 -30.41 -13.32
CA ARG A 10 -18.92 -29.11 -13.14
C ARG A 10 -18.90 -28.67 -11.68
N LYS A 11 -18.74 -27.34 -11.47
CA LYS A 11 -19.04 -26.66 -10.23
C LYS A 11 -20.11 -25.59 -10.49
N ASP A 12 -21.12 -25.53 -9.66
CA ASP A 12 -22.12 -24.48 -9.70
C ASP A 12 -21.96 -23.57 -8.47
N TYR A 13 -21.98 -22.26 -8.69
CA TYR A 13 -21.82 -21.24 -7.66
C TYR A 13 -23.13 -20.48 -7.49
N PHE A 14 -23.57 -20.39 -6.25
CA PHE A 14 -24.86 -19.81 -5.86
C PHE A 14 -24.68 -18.71 -4.83
N THR A 15 -25.53 -17.68 -4.94
CA THR A 15 -25.91 -16.79 -3.86
C THR A 15 -27.38 -17.03 -3.52
N TYR A 16 -28.31 -16.13 -3.86
CA TYR A 16 -29.76 -16.39 -3.84
C TYR A 16 -30.24 -17.15 -5.11
N GLY A 17 -29.44 -17.20 -6.16
CA GLY A 17 -29.61 -17.94 -7.39
C GLY A 17 -28.29 -18.48 -7.91
N ARG A 18 -28.30 -19.23 -9.00
CA ARG A 18 -27.06 -19.67 -9.64
C ARG A 18 -26.43 -18.49 -10.38
N VAL A 19 -25.22 -18.10 -9.96
CA VAL A 19 -24.46 -16.98 -10.52
C VAL A 19 -23.66 -17.43 -11.73
N TYR A 20 -22.86 -18.49 -11.58
CA TYR A 20 -22.09 -19.07 -12.68
C TYR A 20 -21.82 -20.55 -12.46
N SER A 21 -21.45 -21.23 -13.53
CA SER A 21 -21.00 -22.64 -13.52
C SER A 21 -19.65 -22.75 -14.22
N GLU A 22 -18.78 -23.55 -13.66
CA GLU A 22 -17.50 -23.95 -14.25
C GLU A 22 -17.63 -25.37 -14.82
N TYR A 23 -17.07 -25.59 -16.01
CA TYR A 23 -17.07 -26.88 -16.68
C TYR A 23 -15.63 -27.36 -16.86
N TYR A 24 -15.40 -28.62 -16.54
CA TYR A 24 -14.09 -29.24 -16.51
C TYR A 24 -14.02 -30.44 -17.44
N ALA A 25 -12.88 -30.63 -18.08
CA ALA A 25 -12.52 -31.84 -18.81
C ALA A 25 -11.31 -32.51 -18.14
N PRO A 26 -11.23 -33.85 -18.14
CA PRO A 26 -10.03 -34.54 -17.67
C PRO A 26 -8.88 -34.32 -18.65
N LEU A 27 -7.77 -33.79 -18.15
CA LEU A 27 -6.50 -33.63 -18.88
C LEU A 27 -5.37 -33.99 -17.91
N ASP A 28 -4.49 -34.92 -18.29
CA ASP A 28 -3.36 -35.40 -17.48
C ASP A 28 -3.72 -35.77 -16.03
N ASN A 29 -4.82 -36.50 -15.87
CA ASN A 29 -5.39 -36.87 -14.55
C ASN A 29 -5.79 -35.69 -13.64
N LYS A 30 -5.96 -34.48 -14.20
CA LYS A 30 -6.43 -33.27 -13.50
C LYS A 30 -7.72 -32.77 -14.13
N ALA A 31 -8.53 -32.09 -13.32
CA ALA A 31 -9.71 -31.36 -13.80
C ALA A 31 -9.23 -30.05 -14.48
N HIS A 32 -9.27 -30.01 -15.81
CA HIS A 32 -8.93 -28.83 -16.60
C HIS A 32 -10.18 -28.00 -16.85
N LEU A 33 -10.16 -26.73 -16.39
CA LEU A 33 -11.24 -25.77 -16.61
C LEU A 33 -11.15 -25.25 -18.05
N TYR A 34 -12.23 -25.48 -18.83
CA TYR A 34 -12.27 -25.02 -20.23
C TYR A 34 -13.41 -24.06 -20.55
N HIS A 35 -14.41 -23.94 -19.64
CA HIS A 35 -15.58 -23.15 -19.93
C HIS A 35 -16.26 -22.67 -18.64
N ARG A 36 -16.76 -21.41 -18.62
CA ARG A 36 -17.66 -20.88 -17.61
C ARG A 36 -18.92 -20.32 -18.26
N ARG A 37 -20.05 -20.44 -17.58
CA ARG A 37 -21.33 -19.80 -17.94
C ARG A 37 -21.82 -18.94 -16.82
N PHE A 38 -22.14 -17.70 -17.14
CA PHE A 38 -22.70 -16.72 -16.21
C PHE A 38 -24.20 -16.54 -16.46
N PHE A 39 -24.99 -16.44 -15.41
CA PHE A 39 -26.44 -16.48 -15.48
C PHE A 39 -27.09 -15.22 -14.91
N ASN A 40 -28.21 -14.82 -15.53
CA ASN A 40 -29.18 -13.90 -14.94
C ASN A 40 -29.97 -14.57 -13.82
N GLU A 41 -30.69 -13.77 -13.02
CA GLU A 41 -31.58 -14.26 -11.97
C GLU A 41 -32.65 -15.23 -12.49
N ASN A 42 -33.14 -15.03 -13.71
CA ASN A 42 -34.08 -15.92 -14.37
C ASN A 42 -33.49 -17.22 -14.94
N GLY A 43 -32.18 -17.45 -14.73
CA GLY A 43 -31.43 -18.62 -15.19
C GLY A 43 -31.01 -18.60 -16.66
N SER A 44 -31.28 -17.53 -17.40
CA SER A 44 -30.75 -17.38 -18.77
C SER A 44 -29.26 -17.05 -18.74
N VAL A 45 -28.51 -17.51 -19.78
CA VAL A 45 -27.08 -17.24 -19.91
C VAL A 45 -26.87 -15.79 -20.34
N VAL A 46 -26.05 -15.05 -19.58
CA VAL A 46 -25.62 -13.68 -19.90
C VAL A 46 -24.46 -13.70 -20.88
N TYR A 47 -23.40 -14.42 -20.52
CA TYR A 47 -22.22 -14.67 -21.36
C TYR A 47 -21.52 -15.94 -20.93
N GLU A 48 -20.62 -16.39 -21.78
CA GLU A 48 -19.79 -17.57 -21.57
C GLU A 48 -18.32 -17.19 -21.70
N GLU A 49 -17.46 -17.75 -20.84
CA GLU A 49 -16.01 -17.72 -20.99
C GLU A 49 -15.55 -19.03 -21.62
N ILE A 50 -14.85 -18.94 -22.73
CA ILE A 50 -14.19 -20.08 -23.39
C ILE A 50 -12.71 -19.96 -23.06
N ILE A 51 -12.17 -20.92 -22.33
CA ILE A 51 -10.82 -20.91 -21.79
C ILE A 51 -9.98 -21.91 -22.58
N ASP A 52 -8.90 -21.41 -23.19
CA ASP A 52 -7.93 -22.20 -23.95
C ASP A 52 -6.53 -21.83 -23.42
N ASP A 53 -6.02 -22.61 -22.48
CA ASP A 53 -4.83 -22.34 -21.69
C ASP A 53 -4.86 -20.93 -21.08
N ASP A 54 -3.96 -20.04 -21.50
CA ASP A 54 -3.86 -18.67 -21.00
C ASP A 54 -4.78 -17.67 -21.72
N ARG A 55 -5.58 -18.14 -22.69
CA ARG A 55 -6.48 -17.30 -23.47
C ARG A 55 -7.91 -17.49 -23.02
N VAL A 56 -8.61 -16.37 -22.87
CA VAL A 56 -10.03 -16.38 -22.51
C VAL A 56 -10.80 -15.55 -23.53
N MET A 57 -11.81 -16.15 -24.15
CA MET A 57 -12.78 -15.46 -25.00
C MET A 57 -14.11 -15.35 -24.26
N TYR A 58 -14.76 -14.19 -24.38
CA TYR A 58 -16.03 -13.88 -23.76
C TYR A 58 -17.13 -13.83 -24.83
N LYS A 59 -18.02 -14.82 -24.81
CA LYS A 59 -19.08 -14.96 -25.80
C LYS A 59 -20.40 -14.47 -25.23
N PHE A 60 -20.89 -13.36 -25.74
CA PHE A 60 -22.24 -12.84 -25.55
C PHE A 60 -23.17 -13.34 -26.63
N LYS A 61 -24.47 -13.03 -26.54
CA LYS A 61 -25.49 -13.44 -27.50
C LYS A 61 -25.19 -12.90 -28.92
N ASP A 62 -24.66 -11.68 -29.02
CA ASP A 62 -24.49 -10.91 -30.26
C ASP A 62 -23.04 -10.59 -30.61
N LYS A 63 -22.08 -10.94 -29.73
CA LYS A 63 -20.66 -10.63 -29.92
C LYS A 63 -19.73 -11.61 -29.23
N ILE A 64 -18.48 -11.61 -29.65
CA ILE A 64 -17.36 -12.28 -29.01
C ILE A 64 -16.30 -11.22 -28.71
N LEU A 65 -15.78 -11.22 -27.48
CA LEU A 65 -14.67 -10.39 -27.05
C LEU A 65 -13.47 -11.32 -26.81
N CYS A 66 -12.31 -10.94 -27.34
CA CYS A 66 -11.15 -11.84 -27.40
C CYS A 66 -10.16 -11.64 -26.26
N SER A 67 -10.42 -10.67 -25.37
CA SER A 67 -9.53 -10.40 -24.23
C SER A 67 -10.31 -9.83 -23.04
N LYS A 68 -9.66 -9.84 -21.87
CA LYS A 68 -10.18 -9.20 -20.65
C LYS A 68 -10.31 -7.68 -20.83
N GLU A 69 -9.39 -7.07 -21.54
CA GLU A 69 -9.37 -5.63 -21.84
C GLU A 69 -10.61 -5.24 -22.67
N GLU A 70 -10.94 -6.04 -23.70
CA GLU A 70 -12.16 -5.84 -24.48
C GLU A 70 -13.41 -6.00 -23.62
N LEU A 71 -13.44 -6.99 -22.72
CA LEU A 71 -14.54 -7.17 -21.78
C LEU A 71 -14.71 -5.95 -20.87
N VAL A 72 -13.62 -5.46 -20.27
CA VAL A 72 -13.65 -4.26 -19.40
C VAL A 72 -14.15 -3.04 -20.19
N GLY A 73 -13.61 -2.81 -21.40
CA GLY A 73 -14.07 -1.73 -22.26
C GLY A 73 -15.56 -1.83 -22.59
N TYR A 74 -16.03 -3.02 -22.93
CA TYR A 74 -17.47 -3.24 -23.16
C TYR A 74 -18.29 -2.97 -21.89
N MET A 75 -17.88 -3.49 -20.74
CA MET A 75 -18.58 -3.26 -19.47
C MET A 75 -18.68 -1.76 -19.15
N VAL A 76 -17.57 -1.02 -19.27
CA VAL A 76 -17.55 0.43 -19.03
C VAL A 76 -18.50 1.15 -20.00
N SER A 77 -18.52 0.79 -21.28
CA SER A 77 -19.43 1.38 -22.27
C SER A 77 -20.92 1.15 -21.97
N GLN A 78 -21.26 0.07 -21.22
CA GLN A 78 -22.65 -0.22 -20.83
C GLN A 78 -23.10 0.51 -19.55
N LEU A 79 -22.19 1.17 -18.83
CA LEU A 79 -22.53 1.95 -17.63
C LEU A 79 -23.29 3.24 -17.97
N HIS A 80 -23.29 3.66 -19.25
CA HIS A 80 -23.95 4.90 -19.72
C HIS A 80 -23.54 6.12 -18.90
N LEU A 81 -22.24 6.24 -18.62
CA LEU A 81 -21.66 7.29 -17.81
C LEU A 81 -21.99 8.68 -18.39
N THR A 82 -22.19 9.63 -17.50
CA THR A 82 -22.51 11.03 -17.78
C THR A 82 -21.37 11.94 -17.31
N LYS A 83 -21.44 13.24 -17.58
CA LYS A 83 -20.49 14.24 -17.07
C LYS A 83 -20.55 14.43 -15.54
N ASP A 84 -21.62 13.95 -14.90
CA ASP A 84 -21.82 14.03 -13.46
C ASP A 84 -21.21 12.81 -12.74
N ASP A 85 -20.72 11.82 -13.50
CA ASP A 85 -20.03 10.64 -12.97
C ASP A 85 -18.52 10.86 -12.89
N VAL A 86 -17.88 10.21 -11.91
CA VAL A 86 -16.44 10.20 -11.75
C VAL A 86 -15.94 8.76 -11.81
N VAL A 87 -14.97 8.51 -12.70
CA VAL A 87 -14.28 7.22 -12.81
C VAL A 87 -12.91 7.33 -12.15
N LEU A 88 -12.68 6.55 -11.09
CA LEU A 88 -11.39 6.47 -10.42
C LEU A 88 -10.65 5.22 -10.88
N ILE A 89 -9.47 5.42 -11.46
CA ILE A 89 -8.56 4.34 -11.84
C ILE A 89 -7.58 4.15 -10.67
N ASP A 90 -7.85 3.15 -9.84
CA ASP A 90 -7.04 2.86 -8.65
C ASP A 90 -5.78 2.06 -8.98
N ARG A 91 -5.88 1.12 -9.90
CA ARG A 91 -4.76 0.44 -10.59
C ARG A 91 -5.15 0.15 -12.02
N SER A 92 -4.34 0.60 -12.94
CA SER A 92 -4.63 0.57 -14.37
C SER A 92 -4.02 -0.60 -15.11
N THR A 93 -3.09 -1.33 -14.49
CA THR A 93 -2.34 -2.39 -15.17
C THR A 93 -3.27 -3.30 -15.99
N ASP A 94 -3.00 -3.39 -17.28
CA ASP A 94 -3.72 -4.14 -18.32
C ASP A 94 -5.10 -3.58 -18.70
N ILE A 95 -5.78 -2.78 -17.88
CA ILE A 95 -7.16 -2.31 -18.13
C ILE A 95 -7.30 -0.81 -18.34
N GLY A 96 -6.26 -0.02 -18.05
CA GLY A 96 -6.30 1.45 -18.11
C GLY A 96 -6.74 1.98 -19.47
N GLN A 97 -6.19 1.46 -20.56
CA GLN A 97 -6.59 1.84 -21.92
C GLN A 97 -8.08 1.58 -22.17
N SER A 98 -8.57 0.41 -21.80
CA SER A 98 -9.95 0.02 -21.99
C SER A 98 -10.92 0.93 -21.25
N ILE A 99 -10.56 1.37 -20.05
CA ILE A 99 -11.34 2.33 -19.27
C ILE A 99 -11.32 3.71 -19.94
N LEU A 100 -10.13 4.26 -20.20
CA LEU A 100 -9.98 5.61 -20.78
C LEU A 100 -10.68 5.79 -22.13
N MET A 101 -10.69 4.75 -22.95
CA MET A 101 -11.35 4.79 -24.26
C MET A 101 -12.88 4.72 -24.18
N ASN A 102 -13.47 4.31 -23.06
CA ASN A 102 -14.90 4.03 -22.94
C ASN A 102 -15.59 4.80 -21.79
N CYS A 103 -14.90 5.56 -20.97
CA CYS A 103 -15.47 6.23 -19.80
C CYS A 103 -16.01 7.64 -20.07
N LYS A 104 -15.68 8.25 -21.19
CA LYS A 104 -16.23 9.61 -21.49
C LYS A 104 -17.75 9.56 -21.70
N PRO A 105 -18.51 10.58 -21.23
CA PRO A 105 -18.05 11.92 -20.81
C PRO A 105 -17.75 12.06 -19.30
N ALA A 106 -17.66 10.99 -18.53
CA ALA A 106 -17.32 11.06 -17.10
C ALA A 106 -15.97 11.74 -16.86
N ARG A 107 -15.79 12.36 -15.68
CA ARG A 107 -14.50 12.84 -15.20
C ARG A 107 -13.63 11.63 -14.81
N VAL A 108 -12.33 11.70 -15.07
CA VAL A 108 -11.40 10.58 -14.79
C VAL A 108 -10.31 11.02 -13.83
N GLY A 109 -10.19 10.31 -12.73
CA GLY A 109 -9.10 10.44 -11.77
C GLY A 109 -8.23 9.19 -11.72
N THR A 110 -6.92 9.37 -11.51
CA THR A 110 -5.96 8.27 -11.33
C THR A 110 -5.32 8.34 -9.96
N VAL A 111 -5.29 7.20 -9.24
CA VAL A 111 -4.67 7.10 -7.91
C VAL A 111 -3.26 6.56 -8.02
N VAL A 112 -2.31 7.24 -7.38
CA VAL A 112 -0.88 6.93 -7.40
C VAL A 112 -0.45 6.43 -6.03
N HIS A 113 -0.30 5.10 -5.88
CA HIS A 113 0.00 4.43 -4.60
C HIS A 113 1.47 4.23 -4.30
N ALA A 114 2.32 4.18 -5.33
CA ALA A 114 3.73 3.87 -5.19
C ALA A 114 4.60 4.99 -5.75
N ASP A 115 5.91 4.82 -5.68
CA ASP A 115 6.85 5.70 -6.36
C ASP A 115 6.49 5.74 -7.86
N HIS A 116 6.27 6.92 -8.39
CA HIS A 116 5.69 7.09 -9.72
C HIS A 116 6.73 7.19 -10.83
N PHE A 117 8.03 7.20 -10.50
CA PHE A 117 9.14 7.24 -11.46
C PHE A 117 10.40 6.58 -10.89
N SER A 118 11.36 6.27 -11.78
CA SER A 118 12.70 5.82 -11.39
C SER A 118 13.67 6.99 -11.36
N GLU A 119 14.18 7.34 -10.16
CA GLU A 119 15.17 8.42 -10.02
C GLU A 119 16.48 8.10 -10.74
N LYS A 120 16.94 6.85 -10.65
CA LYS A 120 18.20 6.41 -11.24
C LYS A 120 18.20 6.48 -12.77
N ASP A 121 17.05 6.29 -13.38
CA ASP A 121 16.86 6.25 -14.83
C ASP A 121 16.22 7.53 -15.38
N THR A 122 16.20 8.60 -14.57
CA THR A 122 15.65 9.91 -14.93
C THR A 122 16.79 10.93 -15.05
N ASN A 123 16.73 11.80 -16.07
CA ASN A 123 17.69 12.89 -16.29
C ASN A 123 16.98 14.19 -16.69
N ASN A 124 17.72 15.19 -17.18
CA ASN A 124 17.13 16.48 -17.53
C ASN A 124 16.16 16.44 -18.73
N ASP A 125 16.34 15.51 -19.65
CA ASP A 125 15.61 15.42 -20.91
C ASP A 125 14.56 14.30 -20.90
N TYR A 126 14.67 13.36 -19.98
CA TYR A 126 13.85 12.16 -19.94
C TYR A 126 13.52 11.74 -18.50
N ILE A 127 12.28 11.31 -18.30
CA ILE A 127 11.83 10.67 -17.07
C ILE A 127 11.33 9.25 -17.36
N LEU A 128 11.81 8.28 -16.57
CA LEU A 128 11.28 6.92 -16.62
C LEU A 128 10.14 6.80 -15.59
N TRP A 129 8.93 6.88 -16.09
CA TRP A 129 7.75 6.63 -15.29
C TRP A 129 7.67 5.17 -14.82
N ASN A 130 7.09 4.95 -13.67
CA ASN A 130 6.80 3.59 -13.21
C ASN A 130 5.73 2.96 -14.12
N ASN A 131 5.96 1.72 -14.54
CA ASN A 131 5.09 0.97 -15.46
C ASN A 131 3.63 0.91 -15.01
N PHE A 132 3.37 1.04 -13.69
CA PHE A 132 2.00 1.06 -13.17
C PHE A 132 1.22 2.33 -13.53
N TYR A 133 1.89 3.41 -13.93
CA TYR A 133 1.28 4.73 -14.17
C TYR A 133 1.67 5.34 -15.51
N GLU A 134 2.65 4.77 -16.20
CA GLU A 134 3.22 5.33 -17.44
C GLU A 134 2.13 5.59 -18.49
N TYR A 135 1.18 4.67 -18.65
CA TYR A 135 0.12 4.82 -19.62
C TYR A 135 -0.75 6.06 -19.31
N GLU A 136 -1.23 6.21 -18.08
CA GLU A 136 -2.07 7.33 -17.64
C GLU A 136 -1.32 8.66 -17.73
N PHE A 137 -0.03 8.67 -17.39
CA PHE A 137 0.78 9.88 -17.48
C PHE A 137 1.02 10.31 -18.92
N ASN A 138 1.28 9.37 -19.82
CA ASN A 138 1.37 9.63 -21.25
C ASN A 138 0.01 10.07 -21.85
N MET A 139 -1.08 9.59 -21.29
CA MET A 139 -2.45 9.93 -21.70
C MET A 139 -3.05 11.06 -20.84
N HIS A 140 -2.22 11.90 -20.21
CA HIS A 140 -2.62 12.97 -19.28
C HIS A 140 -3.75 13.89 -19.80
N LYS A 141 -3.88 14.09 -21.13
CA LYS A 141 -4.96 14.87 -21.74
C LYS A 141 -6.36 14.25 -21.56
N HIS A 142 -6.42 12.99 -21.18
CA HIS A 142 -7.66 12.24 -20.92
C HIS A 142 -7.93 12.05 -19.42
N ILE A 143 -7.00 12.47 -18.55
CA ILE A 143 -7.11 12.43 -17.09
C ILE A 143 -7.47 13.83 -16.60
N ASP A 144 -8.52 13.93 -15.81
CA ASP A 144 -9.00 15.22 -15.28
C ASP A 144 -8.24 15.58 -13.98
N PHE A 145 -7.83 14.57 -13.17
CA PHE A 145 -7.05 14.79 -11.96
C PHE A 145 -6.28 13.54 -11.52
N TYR A 146 -5.28 13.75 -10.69
CA TYR A 146 -4.51 12.70 -10.04
C TYR A 146 -4.69 12.77 -8.52
N ILE A 147 -4.53 11.63 -7.84
CA ILE A 147 -4.56 11.53 -6.39
C ILE A 147 -3.24 10.93 -5.94
N CYS A 148 -2.48 11.67 -5.14
CA CYS A 148 -1.28 11.19 -4.44
C CYS A 148 -1.54 11.10 -2.94
N SER A 149 -0.88 10.16 -2.28
CA SER A 149 -1.12 9.90 -0.85
C SER A 149 -0.46 10.93 0.08
N THR A 150 0.57 11.63 -0.41
CA THR A 150 1.36 12.59 0.38
C THR A 150 1.57 13.90 -0.38
N GLN A 151 1.72 15.01 0.36
CA GLN A 151 1.98 16.31 -0.25
C GLN A 151 3.32 16.31 -1.00
N ALA A 152 4.35 15.68 -0.45
CA ALA A 152 5.66 15.58 -1.09
C ALA A 152 5.59 14.86 -2.45
N GLN A 153 4.76 13.83 -2.60
CA GLN A 153 4.54 13.15 -3.88
C GLN A 153 3.76 14.03 -4.85
N SER A 154 2.74 14.73 -4.36
CA SER A 154 1.93 15.66 -5.17
C SER A 154 2.80 16.77 -5.76
N ASP A 155 3.60 17.43 -4.93
CA ASP A 155 4.47 18.54 -5.34
C ASP A 155 5.51 18.07 -6.35
N LEU A 156 6.15 16.93 -6.11
CA LEU A 156 7.12 16.35 -7.02
C LEU A 156 6.49 15.98 -8.37
N MET A 157 5.31 15.39 -8.36
CA MET A 157 4.58 15.02 -9.57
C MET A 157 4.21 16.26 -10.41
N VAL A 158 3.74 17.34 -9.79
CA VAL A 158 3.45 18.60 -10.47
C VAL A 158 4.72 19.13 -11.15
N GLN A 159 5.83 19.24 -10.43
CA GLN A 159 7.11 19.71 -10.97
C GLN A 159 7.60 18.86 -12.16
N GLN A 160 7.42 17.54 -12.09
CA GLN A 160 7.81 16.63 -13.16
C GLN A 160 6.92 16.77 -14.39
N PHE A 161 5.61 16.90 -14.23
CA PHE A 161 4.72 17.16 -15.35
C PHE A 161 5.00 18.49 -16.04
N GLU A 162 5.27 19.54 -15.27
CA GLU A 162 5.68 20.84 -15.82
C GLU A 162 6.99 20.72 -16.61
N LYS A 163 7.98 20.01 -16.05
CA LYS A 163 9.30 19.84 -16.68
C LYS A 163 9.25 19.00 -17.95
N TYR A 164 8.57 17.86 -17.94
CA TYR A 164 8.67 16.88 -19.03
C TYR A 164 7.51 16.95 -20.03
N TYR A 165 6.35 17.47 -19.62
CA TYR A 165 5.18 17.60 -20.49
C TYR A 165 4.77 19.05 -20.74
N GLY A 166 5.31 20.03 -20.00
CA GLY A 166 4.94 21.44 -20.11
C GLY A 166 3.50 21.73 -19.67
N VAL A 167 2.93 20.91 -18.78
CA VAL A 167 1.56 21.05 -18.27
C VAL A 167 1.54 20.98 -16.75
N THR A 168 0.66 21.75 -16.12
CA THR A 168 0.41 21.66 -14.67
C THR A 168 -0.81 20.76 -14.45
N PRO A 169 -0.64 19.54 -13.92
CA PRO A 169 -1.74 18.62 -13.66
C PRO A 169 -2.57 19.07 -12.45
N CYS A 170 -3.85 18.74 -12.42
CA CYS A 170 -4.66 18.82 -11.21
C CYS A 170 -4.31 17.62 -10.31
N VAL A 171 -3.71 17.86 -9.14
CA VAL A 171 -3.32 16.80 -8.19
C VAL A 171 -3.93 17.08 -6.82
N TYR A 172 -4.70 16.11 -6.32
CA TYR A 172 -5.22 16.10 -4.96
C TYR A 172 -4.33 15.28 -4.04
N THR A 173 -4.06 15.78 -2.84
CA THR A 173 -3.34 15.02 -1.81
C THR A 173 -4.36 14.38 -0.86
N ILE A 174 -4.64 13.09 -1.10
CA ILE A 174 -5.61 12.33 -0.31
C ILE A 174 -4.92 11.09 0.24
N PRO A 175 -4.77 10.96 1.58
CA PRO A 175 -4.17 9.79 2.21
C PRO A 175 -4.84 8.49 1.78
N VAL A 176 -4.05 7.44 1.52
CA VAL A 176 -4.54 6.11 1.13
C VAL A 176 -5.23 5.37 2.28
N GLY A 177 -5.07 5.85 3.50
CA GLY A 177 -5.71 5.34 4.70
C GLY A 177 -6.23 6.45 5.58
N SER A 178 -6.98 6.09 6.62
CA SER A 178 -7.48 7.03 7.62
C SER A 178 -7.56 6.38 9.00
N LEU A 179 -7.53 7.23 10.03
CA LEU A 179 -7.70 6.85 11.42
C LEU A 179 -9.16 7.09 11.82
N PRO A 180 -9.91 6.10 12.32
CA PRO A 180 -11.25 6.33 12.83
C PRO A 180 -11.25 7.24 14.05
N GLU A 181 -10.22 7.12 14.89
CA GLU A 181 -10.00 7.92 16.10
C GLU A 181 -8.52 7.90 16.50
N LEU A 182 -8.12 8.81 17.36
CA LEU A 182 -6.81 8.77 18.03
C LEU A 182 -6.86 7.79 19.20
N LYS A 183 -5.80 7.01 19.39
CA LYS A 183 -5.69 6.00 20.44
C LYS A 183 -4.80 6.49 21.57
N TYR A 184 -5.40 6.71 22.73
CA TYR A 184 -4.68 7.14 23.94
C TYR A 184 -4.39 5.93 24.83
N PRO A 185 -3.24 5.90 25.52
CA PRO A 185 -2.93 4.81 26.43
C PRO A 185 -3.92 4.79 27.62
N SER A 186 -4.42 3.62 27.97
CA SER A 186 -5.28 3.41 29.14
C SER A 186 -4.49 3.31 30.46
N SER A 187 -3.17 3.13 30.36
CA SER A 187 -2.21 3.05 31.47
C SER A 187 -0.88 3.69 31.05
N THR A 188 0.09 3.75 31.95
CA THR A 188 1.45 4.18 31.59
C THR A 188 2.01 3.30 30.47
N ARG A 189 2.58 3.92 29.42
CA ARG A 189 3.26 3.22 28.35
C ARG A 189 4.40 2.34 28.94
N LYS A 190 4.72 1.22 28.27
CA LYS A 190 5.87 0.38 28.65
C LYS A 190 7.16 1.21 28.50
N PRO A 191 7.90 1.49 29.59
CA PRO A 191 9.08 2.34 29.51
C PRO A 191 10.13 1.77 28.57
N TYR A 192 10.86 2.63 27.86
CA TYR A 192 11.96 2.28 26.96
C TYR A 192 11.56 1.24 25.89
N SER A 193 10.31 1.26 25.43
CA SER A 193 9.82 0.28 24.46
C SER A 193 9.73 0.86 23.06
N LEU A 194 10.28 0.12 22.12
CA LEU A 194 10.14 0.33 20.69
C LEU A 194 9.19 -0.70 20.08
N ILE A 195 8.44 -0.27 19.08
CA ILE A 195 7.66 -1.13 18.20
C ILE A 195 8.05 -0.89 16.75
N THR A 196 8.09 -1.94 15.96
CA THR A 196 8.06 -1.87 14.49
C THR A 196 7.02 -2.83 13.96
N ALA A 197 6.33 -2.45 12.90
CA ALA A 197 5.28 -3.27 12.29
C ALA A 197 5.35 -3.18 10.77
N SER A 198 5.62 -4.32 10.12
CA SER A 198 5.68 -4.39 8.66
C SER A 198 5.67 -5.85 8.19
N ARG A 199 5.51 -6.05 6.88
CA ARG A 199 5.94 -7.33 6.28
C ARG A 199 7.43 -7.51 6.56
N LEU A 200 7.85 -8.72 6.94
CA LEU A 200 9.28 -9.04 7.14
C LEU A 200 9.91 -9.34 5.76
N ALA A 201 10.08 -8.28 4.98
CA ALA A 201 10.64 -8.28 3.64
C ALA A 201 11.94 -7.45 3.61
N SER A 202 12.82 -7.73 2.65
CA SER A 202 14.15 -7.15 2.58
C SER A 202 14.15 -5.62 2.55
N GLU A 203 13.20 -5.02 1.84
CA GLU A 203 13.06 -3.54 1.70
C GLU A 203 12.66 -2.82 3.00
N LYS A 204 12.19 -3.57 4.02
CA LYS A 204 11.85 -3.02 5.34
C LYS A 204 13.03 -2.98 6.31
N HIS A 205 14.11 -3.65 5.98
CA HIS A 205 15.39 -3.65 6.71
C HIS A 205 15.25 -3.79 8.24
N VAL A 206 14.36 -4.68 8.69
CA VAL A 206 14.16 -4.96 10.12
C VAL A 206 15.44 -5.51 10.76
N ASP A 207 16.33 -6.11 9.97
CA ASP A 207 17.65 -6.54 10.41
C ASP A 207 18.57 -5.38 10.83
N TRP A 208 18.49 -4.21 10.17
CA TRP A 208 19.19 -3.00 10.63
C TRP A 208 18.62 -2.50 11.95
N ILE A 209 17.30 -2.54 12.10
CA ILE A 209 16.62 -2.15 13.35
C ILE A 209 17.10 -3.04 14.49
N CYS A 210 17.09 -4.37 14.32
CA CYS A 210 17.60 -5.31 15.34
C CYS A 210 19.03 -4.99 15.74
N LYS A 211 19.93 -4.80 14.77
CA LYS A 211 21.34 -4.46 15.02
C LYS A 211 21.52 -3.13 15.73
N ALA A 212 20.74 -2.12 15.34
CA ALA A 212 20.75 -0.80 15.99
C ALA A 212 20.28 -0.88 17.46
N VAL A 213 19.21 -1.63 17.73
CA VAL A 213 18.68 -1.86 19.08
C VAL A 213 19.69 -2.63 19.94
N ILE A 214 20.34 -3.68 19.41
CA ILE A 214 21.39 -4.43 20.12
C ILE A 214 22.53 -3.50 20.54
N GLN A 215 22.96 -2.61 19.67
CA GLN A 215 24.00 -1.62 20.00
C GLN A 215 23.49 -0.57 21.00
N ALA A 216 22.26 -0.03 20.81
CA ALA A 216 21.68 0.97 21.69
C ALA A 216 21.42 0.41 23.12
N HIS A 217 21.10 -0.87 23.25
CA HIS A 217 20.85 -1.54 24.52
C HIS A 217 22.08 -1.49 25.48
N THR A 218 23.30 -1.35 24.93
CA THR A 218 24.50 -1.14 25.75
C THR A 218 24.53 0.21 26.45
N GLU A 219 23.85 1.22 25.90
CA GLU A 219 23.74 2.57 26.47
C GLU A 219 22.43 2.78 27.24
N VAL A 220 21.38 2.07 26.85
CA VAL A 220 20.03 2.10 27.45
C VAL A 220 19.62 0.66 27.78
N PRO A 221 20.04 0.12 28.94
CA PRO A 221 19.83 -1.30 29.27
C PRO A 221 18.37 -1.73 29.45
N GLU A 222 17.44 -0.79 29.62
CA GLU A 222 16.01 -1.05 29.72
C GLU A 222 15.32 -1.12 28.35
N LEU A 223 16.04 -0.78 27.26
CA LEU A 223 15.48 -0.73 25.90
C LEU A 223 14.96 -2.10 25.47
N SER A 224 13.74 -2.12 24.94
CA SER A 224 13.14 -3.31 24.33
C SER A 224 12.53 -3.01 22.98
N LEU A 225 12.45 -4.03 22.12
CA LEU A 225 11.85 -3.95 20.77
C LEU A 225 10.90 -5.12 20.56
N ASP A 226 9.66 -4.80 20.19
CA ASP A 226 8.69 -5.79 19.74
C ASP A 226 8.44 -5.60 18.21
N ILE A 227 8.59 -6.68 17.44
CA ILE A 227 8.52 -6.71 15.99
C ILE A 227 7.25 -7.44 15.56
N TYR A 228 6.31 -6.73 14.96
CA TYR A 228 5.05 -7.26 14.46
C TYR A 228 5.10 -7.46 12.94
N GLY A 229 4.65 -8.63 12.52
CA GLY A 229 4.54 -9.03 11.11
C GLY A 229 5.13 -10.39 10.82
N GLU A 230 4.95 -10.82 9.58
CA GLU A 230 5.45 -12.08 9.04
C GLU A 230 6.09 -11.84 7.67
N GLY A 231 6.98 -12.75 7.24
CA GLY A 231 7.62 -12.68 5.93
C GLY A 231 8.93 -13.47 5.83
N GLY A 232 9.55 -13.37 4.66
CA GLY A 232 10.73 -14.19 4.31
C GLY A 232 11.98 -13.92 5.14
N GLU A 233 12.11 -12.74 5.76
CA GLU A 233 13.28 -12.36 6.56
C GLU A 233 13.23 -12.91 8.00
N LYS A 234 12.14 -13.57 8.43
CA LYS A 234 11.93 -14.03 9.81
C LYS A 234 13.11 -14.86 10.33
N SER A 235 13.55 -15.87 9.60
CA SER A 235 14.66 -16.75 10.02
C SER A 235 15.99 -16.02 10.16
N LYS A 236 16.22 -14.99 9.34
CA LYS A 236 17.40 -14.12 9.46
C LYS A 236 17.34 -13.30 10.75
N LEU A 237 16.18 -12.78 11.11
CA LEU A 237 15.98 -12.01 12.34
C LEU A 237 16.14 -12.90 13.58
N GLU A 238 15.57 -14.11 13.59
CA GLU A 238 15.76 -15.10 14.65
C GLU A 238 17.24 -15.40 14.88
N THR A 239 18.00 -15.53 13.79
CA THR A 239 19.45 -15.77 13.86
C THR A 239 20.20 -14.57 14.46
N ILE A 240 19.88 -13.33 14.03
CA ILE A 240 20.50 -12.11 14.58
C ILE A 240 20.21 -12.00 16.08
N ILE A 241 18.97 -12.21 16.52
CA ILE A 241 18.55 -12.11 17.91
C ILE A 241 19.29 -13.15 18.78
N ARG A 242 19.31 -14.41 18.35
CA ARG A 242 19.96 -15.50 19.05
C ARG A 242 21.48 -15.31 19.17
N ASP A 243 22.12 -14.99 18.03
CA ASP A 243 23.59 -14.94 17.99
C ASP A 243 24.17 -13.75 18.78
N ASN A 244 23.33 -12.75 19.09
CA ASN A 244 23.66 -11.59 19.92
C ASN A 244 23.09 -11.67 21.36
N ASN A 245 22.51 -12.82 21.77
CA ASN A 245 21.84 -12.99 23.06
C ASN A 245 20.79 -11.92 23.38
N ALA A 246 20.03 -11.49 22.36
CA ALA A 246 19.08 -10.38 22.46
C ALA A 246 17.64 -10.84 22.73
N SER A 247 17.39 -12.13 22.97
CA SER A 247 16.05 -12.71 23.12
C SER A 247 15.26 -12.19 24.31
N ASP A 248 15.94 -11.60 25.32
CA ASP A 248 15.28 -11.06 26.50
C ASP A 248 14.64 -9.67 26.25
N TYR A 249 15.05 -8.96 25.19
CA TYR A 249 14.60 -7.60 24.91
C TYR A 249 14.20 -7.33 23.44
N ILE A 250 14.40 -8.29 22.52
CA ILE A 250 13.90 -8.22 21.14
C ILE A 250 12.99 -9.41 20.86
N HIS A 251 11.72 -9.15 20.55
CA HIS A 251 10.72 -10.19 20.37
C HIS A 251 10.07 -10.14 18.97
N LEU A 252 9.95 -11.29 18.33
CA LEU A 252 9.16 -11.48 17.11
C LEU A 252 7.74 -11.87 17.52
N MET A 253 6.81 -10.93 17.38
CA MET A 253 5.43 -11.07 17.84
C MET A 253 4.52 -11.77 16.82
N GLY A 254 4.95 -11.88 15.54
CA GLY A 254 4.11 -12.40 14.47
C GLY A 254 3.06 -11.40 14.01
N GLN A 255 2.06 -11.88 13.28
CA GLN A 255 0.99 -11.03 12.74
C GLN A 255 -0.15 -10.90 13.76
N HIS A 256 -0.49 -9.66 14.10
CA HIS A 256 -1.56 -9.30 15.03
C HIS A 256 -2.38 -8.13 14.50
N ASP A 257 -3.61 -7.98 15.00
CA ASP A 257 -4.34 -6.71 14.91
C ASP A 257 -3.68 -5.70 15.87
N LEU A 258 -3.21 -4.59 15.31
CA LEU A 258 -2.46 -3.58 16.04
C LEU A 258 -3.31 -2.37 16.47
N SER A 259 -4.61 -2.39 16.21
CA SER A 259 -5.53 -1.26 16.48
C SER A 259 -5.49 -0.77 17.94
N GLU A 260 -5.19 -1.66 18.90
CA GLU A 260 -5.09 -1.36 20.34
C GLU A 260 -3.66 -1.61 20.89
N VAL A 261 -2.65 -1.65 20.03
CA VAL A 261 -1.30 -2.04 20.43
C VAL A 261 -0.35 -0.85 20.51
N TYR A 262 -0.36 0.03 19.51
CA TYR A 262 0.60 1.14 19.39
C TYR A 262 0.66 2.04 20.63
N GLN A 263 -0.49 2.40 21.21
CA GLN A 263 -0.56 3.30 22.37
C GLN A 263 0.13 2.76 23.63
N ASN A 264 0.55 1.49 23.65
CA ASN A 264 1.22 0.89 24.80
C ASN A 264 2.74 1.07 24.77
N TYR A 265 3.31 1.49 23.63
CA TYR A 265 4.74 1.69 23.41
C TYR A 265 5.13 3.16 23.53
N GLU A 266 6.43 3.43 23.68
CA GLU A 266 6.94 4.80 23.75
C GLU A 266 7.37 5.36 22.41
N ALA A 267 7.85 4.52 21.46
CA ALA A 267 8.24 4.98 20.14
C ALA A 267 8.10 3.90 19.06
N TYR A 268 8.03 4.35 17.81
CA TYR A 268 8.05 3.52 16.61
C TYR A 268 9.38 3.68 15.88
N ILE A 269 9.89 2.59 15.26
CA ILE A 269 11.10 2.63 14.46
C ILE A 269 10.89 1.99 13.09
N ALA A 270 11.33 2.67 12.02
CA ALA A 270 11.24 2.24 10.63
C ALA A 270 12.63 2.15 9.99
N GLY A 271 12.93 1.01 9.35
CA GLY A 271 14.19 0.80 8.63
C GLY A 271 14.06 0.88 7.11
N SER A 272 12.85 1.17 6.59
CA SER A 272 12.58 1.17 5.15
C SER A 272 13.45 2.16 4.38
N THR A 273 13.92 1.75 3.18
CA THR A 273 14.65 2.60 2.24
C THR A 273 13.73 3.23 1.18
N SER A 274 12.46 2.87 1.18
CA SER A 274 11.39 3.47 0.38
C SER A 274 10.06 3.22 1.08
N GLU A 275 9.22 4.24 1.18
CA GLU A 275 7.90 4.15 1.81
C GLU A 275 6.92 5.11 1.13
N GLY A 276 6.04 4.57 0.29
CA GLY A 276 5.08 5.38 -0.48
C GLY A 276 4.16 6.24 0.40
N PHE A 277 3.53 5.63 1.40
CA PHE A 277 2.73 6.33 2.41
C PHE A 277 3.08 5.87 3.83
N GLY A 278 2.98 4.57 4.12
CA GLY A 278 3.26 4.01 5.45
C GLY A 278 2.03 3.98 6.35
N LEU A 279 1.11 3.06 6.10
CA LEU A 279 -0.08 2.88 6.94
C LEU A 279 0.30 2.65 8.41
N THR A 280 1.35 1.86 8.67
CA THR A 280 1.83 1.60 10.03
C THR A 280 2.45 2.84 10.69
N LEU A 281 3.01 3.78 9.90
CA LEU A 281 3.48 5.08 10.41
C LEU A 281 2.29 5.95 10.81
N MET A 282 1.24 5.98 9.98
CA MET A 282 -0.02 6.67 10.29
C MET A 282 -0.65 6.12 11.57
N GLU A 283 -0.74 4.81 11.70
CA GLU A 283 -1.25 4.14 12.90
C GLU A 283 -0.39 4.44 14.13
N ALA A 284 0.94 4.45 13.98
CA ALA A 284 1.86 4.79 15.05
C ALA A 284 1.65 6.21 15.57
N VAL A 285 1.58 7.23 14.71
CA VAL A 285 1.25 8.60 15.16
C VAL A 285 -0.18 8.70 15.71
N GLY A 286 -1.12 7.89 15.20
CA GLY A 286 -2.48 7.74 15.73
C GLY A 286 -2.51 7.21 17.15
N GLY A 287 -1.54 6.37 17.53
CA GLY A 287 -1.25 5.93 18.90
C GLY A 287 -0.36 6.90 19.68
N GLY A 288 0.00 8.05 19.10
CA GLY A 288 0.83 9.08 19.72
C GLY A 288 2.33 8.72 19.75
N LEU A 289 2.82 7.80 18.91
CA LEU A 289 4.23 7.41 18.95
C LEU A 289 5.11 8.39 18.16
N PRO A 290 6.20 8.90 18.75
CA PRO A 290 7.30 9.47 18.01
C PRO A 290 7.94 8.40 17.12
N ILE A 291 8.46 8.81 15.95
CA ILE A 291 8.99 7.89 14.94
C ILE A 291 10.46 8.17 14.67
N ILE A 292 11.26 7.11 14.63
CA ILE A 292 12.63 7.14 14.11
C ILE A 292 12.61 6.47 12.75
N GLY A 293 13.08 7.16 11.70
CA GLY A 293 13.11 6.60 10.35
C GLY A 293 14.03 7.37 9.42
N PHE A 294 14.36 6.77 8.28
CA PHE A 294 15.15 7.44 7.25
C PHE A 294 14.33 8.48 6.48
N ASP A 295 15.00 9.54 6.02
CA ASP A 295 14.43 10.52 5.10
C ASP A 295 14.34 9.90 3.70
N VAL A 296 13.26 9.14 3.49
CA VAL A 296 12.96 8.47 2.24
C VAL A 296 11.56 8.85 1.76
N ARG A 297 11.41 8.91 0.44
CA ARG A 297 10.12 9.25 -0.19
C ARG A 297 9.09 8.16 0.08
N TYR A 298 7.88 8.51 0.44
CA TYR A 298 7.29 9.83 0.77
C TYR A 298 6.71 9.81 2.18
N GLY A 299 6.55 8.59 2.76
CA GLY A 299 5.83 8.35 4.01
C GLY A 299 6.54 8.92 5.24
N ASN A 300 7.82 8.59 5.43
CA ASN A 300 8.55 9.01 6.63
C ASN A 300 8.49 10.53 6.85
N PRO A 301 8.84 11.41 5.88
CA PRO A 301 8.73 12.85 6.07
C PRO A 301 7.29 13.36 6.22
N THR A 302 6.28 12.57 5.86
CA THR A 302 4.88 12.91 6.08
C THR A 302 4.49 12.81 7.55
N PHE A 303 5.05 11.84 8.29
CA PHE A 303 4.68 11.55 9.69
C PHE A 303 5.71 12.02 10.71
N ILE A 304 6.94 12.34 10.28
CA ILE A 304 8.02 12.74 11.18
C ILE A 304 8.33 14.24 11.03
N ARG A 305 8.03 15.03 12.06
CA ARG A 305 8.55 16.38 12.24
C ARG A 305 9.89 16.27 12.97
N ASN A 306 11.00 16.37 12.23
CA ASN A 306 12.34 16.12 12.74
C ASN A 306 12.67 16.97 13.97
N GLY A 307 13.03 16.31 15.08
CA GLY A 307 13.32 16.94 16.37
C GLY A 307 12.10 17.32 17.21
N GLU A 308 10.86 17.14 16.71
CA GLU A 308 9.62 17.45 17.44
C GLU A 308 8.90 16.17 17.87
N ASN A 309 8.64 15.24 16.94
CA ASN A 309 8.03 13.93 17.22
C ASN A 309 8.88 12.77 16.71
N GLY A 310 10.18 12.91 16.73
CA GLY A 310 11.11 11.86 16.34
C GLY A 310 12.26 12.36 15.49
N TYR A 311 12.91 11.43 14.80
CA TYR A 311 14.08 11.73 13.98
C TYR A 311 13.90 11.25 12.54
N LEU A 312 14.00 12.20 11.61
CA LEU A 312 14.10 11.96 10.18
C LEU A 312 15.58 11.96 9.80
N ILE A 313 16.13 10.78 9.56
CA ILE A 313 17.57 10.54 9.40
C ILE A 313 17.92 10.49 7.93
N SER A 314 18.86 11.29 7.46
CA SER A 314 19.39 11.14 6.10
C SER A 314 19.89 9.72 5.87
N LEU A 315 19.50 9.10 4.74
CA LEU A 315 19.85 7.71 4.43
C LEU A 315 21.33 7.62 4.03
N PRO A 316 22.22 7.00 4.83
CA PRO A 316 23.62 6.80 4.45
C PRO A 316 23.75 5.75 3.33
N GLU A 317 24.90 5.71 2.67
CA GLU A 317 25.17 4.73 1.60
C GLU A 317 25.47 3.33 2.15
N GLU A 318 26.22 3.24 3.27
CA GLU A 318 26.70 2.00 3.84
C GLU A 318 25.76 1.47 4.95
N ASP A 319 25.52 0.17 4.96
CA ASP A 319 24.66 -0.48 5.96
C ASP A 319 25.13 -0.23 7.40
N LYS A 320 26.46 -0.21 7.61
CA LYS A 320 27.05 0.06 8.92
C LYS A 320 26.70 1.45 9.42
N GLU A 321 26.72 2.44 8.52
CA GLU A 321 26.38 3.81 8.86
C GLU A 321 24.87 3.98 9.10
N ARG A 322 24.04 3.24 8.35
CA ARG A 322 22.58 3.19 8.54
C ARG A 322 22.23 2.65 9.93
N ILE A 323 22.86 1.55 10.34
CA ILE A 323 22.67 0.95 11.67
C ILE A 323 23.10 1.92 12.76
N GLU A 324 24.27 2.55 12.61
CA GLU A 324 24.77 3.54 13.57
C GLU A 324 23.87 4.78 13.67
N ALA A 325 23.33 5.25 12.53
CA ALA A 325 22.40 6.37 12.50
C ALA A 325 21.10 6.05 13.23
N LEU A 326 20.52 4.85 13.03
CA LEU A 326 19.37 4.35 13.78
C LEU A 326 19.69 4.23 15.27
N ARG A 327 20.82 3.63 15.65
CA ARG A 327 21.26 3.56 17.04
C ARG A 327 21.31 4.91 17.71
N LYS A 328 21.94 5.89 17.05
CA LYS A 328 22.01 7.26 17.56
C LYS A 328 20.61 7.88 17.73
N GLY A 329 19.76 7.71 16.73
CA GLY A 329 18.38 8.20 16.81
C GLY A 329 17.61 7.60 18.01
N ILE A 330 17.78 6.31 18.28
CA ILE A 330 17.19 5.63 19.45
C ILE A 330 17.69 6.28 20.75
N VAL A 331 19.02 6.34 20.93
CA VAL A 331 19.63 6.88 22.14
C VAL A 331 19.25 8.34 22.37
N ASP A 332 19.26 9.15 21.30
CA ASP A 332 18.92 10.58 21.40
C ASP A 332 17.44 10.79 21.69
N LEU A 333 16.54 9.93 21.17
CA LEU A 333 15.12 10.01 21.46
C LEU A 333 14.83 9.74 22.95
N PHE A 334 15.40 8.68 23.54
CA PHE A 334 15.17 8.35 24.94
C PHE A 334 15.88 9.27 25.95
N LYS A 335 16.72 10.19 25.49
CA LYS A 335 17.24 11.30 26.29
C LYS A 335 16.29 12.49 26.40
N GLN A 336 15.22 12.49 25.60
CA GLN A 336 14.24 13.59 25.55
C GLN A 336 13.05 13.35 26.50
N HIS A 337 12.25 14.39 26.68
CA HIS A 337 10.93 14.31 27.31
C HIS A 337 9.90 13.80 26.28
N LEU A 338 9.65 12.50 26.27
CA LEU A 338 8.78 11.84 25.27
C LEU A 338 7.34 12.32 25.27
N GLU A 339 6.81 12.83 26.39
CA GLU A 339 5.46 13.40 26.48
C GLU A 339 5.20 14.50 25.45
N LYS A 340 6.21 15.36 25.22
CA LYS A 340 6.11 16.40 24.17
C LYS A 340 6.07 15.76 22.79
N CYS A 341 6.92 14.76 22.54
CA CYS A 341 6.96 14.06 21.26
C CYS A 341 5.63 13.32 20.98
N HIS A 342 5.04 12.68 22.00
CA HIS A 342 3.73 12.05 21.91
C HIS A 342 2.64 13.07 21.53
N SER A 343 2.64 14.24 22.15
CA SER A 343 1.68 15.30 21.84
C SER A 343 1.76 15.76 20.40
N VAL A 344 2.97 15.96 19.88
CA VAL A 344 3.19 16.35 18.46
C VAL A 344 2.78 15.23 17.51
N SER A 345 3.02 13.96 17.85
CA SER A 345 2.54 12.83 17.04
C SER A 345 1.02 12.82 16.90
N TYR A 346 0.29 13.07 17.99
CA TYR A 346 -1.17 13.23 17.93
C TYR A 346 -1.60 14.42 17.07
N GLU A 347 -0.85 15.52 17.09
CA GLU A 347 -1.15 16.68 16.22
C GLU A 347 -0.99 16.30 14.74
N VAL A 348 0.08 15.59 14.37
CA VAL A 348 0.27 15.06 13.02
C VAL A 348 -0.87 14.12 12.64
N ALA A 349 -1.27 13.23 13.55
CA ALA A 349 -2.30 12.23 13.30
C ALA A 349 -3.69 12.82 12.98
N LYS A 350 -4.01 14.02 13.48
CA LYS A 350 -5.32 14.67 13.24
C LYS A 350 -5.63 14.86 11.76
N ASP A 351 -4.62 15.13 10.94
CA ASP A 351 -4.80 15.35 9.50
C ASP A 351 -5.27 14.06 8.78
N PHE A 352 -5.09 12.91 9.41
CA PHE A 352 -5.43 11.59 8.91
C PHE A 352 -6.71 11.00 9.52
N LEU A 353 -7.44 11.75 10.33
CA LEU A 353 -8.75 11.33 10.83
C LEU A 353 -9.72 11.10 9.67
N THR A 354 -10.55 10.07 9.77
CA THR A 354 -11.51 9.69 8.73
C THR A 354 -12.36 10.86 8.27
N SER A 355 -12.80 11.74 9.16
CA SER A 355 -13.55 12.95 8.81
C SER A 355 -12.78 13.87 7.85
N ASN A 356 -11.48 14.08 8.11
CA ASN A 356 -10.64 14.97 7.31
C ASN A 356 -10.31 14.33 5.94
N VAL A 357 -10.07 13.03 5.91
CA VAL A 357 -9.84 12.30 4.66
C VAL A 357 -11.10 12.27 3.79
N GLN A 358 -12.29 12.08 4.40
CA GLN A 358 -13.57 12.15 3.69
C GLN A 358 -13.82 13.52 3.05
N GLU A 359 -13.45 14.61 3.72
CA GLU A 359 -13.60 15.95 3.16
C GLU A 359 -12.71 16.14 1.93
N LYS A 360 -11.45 15.73 1.98
CA LYS A 360 -10.55 15.74 0.82
C LYS A 360 -11.11 14.94 -0.36
N TRP A 361 -11.75 13.79 -0.10
CA TRP A 361 -12.42 13.02 -1.14
C TRP A 361 -13.62 13.77 -1.73
N ARG A 362 -14.43 14.44 -0.90
CA ARG A 362 -15.55 15.27 -1.42
C ARG A 362 -15.05 16.36 -2.35
N GLU A 363 -13.96 17.06 -1.99
CA GLU A 363 -13.36 18.10 -2.84
C GLU A 363 -12.91 17.56 -4.20
N ALA A 364 -12.42 16.32 -4.26
CA ALA A 364 -11.94 15.72 -5.50
C ALA A 364 -13.08 15.22 -6.41
N VAL A 365 -14.16 14.67 -5.83
CA VAL A 365 -15.19 13.94 -6.60
C VAL A 365 -16.53 14.67 -6.72
N CYS A 366 -16.79 15.67 -5.87
CA CYS A 366 -17.99 16.52 -5.96
C CYS A 366 -17.64 17.87 -6.58
#